data_a7ab7e0765e8edeb63f6e21ee763159d
#
_entry.id   a7ab7e0765e8edeb63f6e21ee763159d
#
_cell.length_a   1.000
_cell.length_b   1.000
_cell.length_c   1.000
_cell.angle_alpha   90.00
_cell.angle_beta   90.00
_cell.angle_gamma   90.00
#
_symmetry.space_group_name_H-M   'P 1'
#
loop_
_entity.id
_entity.type
_entity.pdbx_description
1 polymer ?
#
loop_
_entity_poly.entity_id
_entity_poly.type
_entity_poly.pdbx_seq_one_letter_code
_entity_poly.pdbx_strand_id
1 'polypeptide(L)'
;QAVAYTQTVVLGAPGMLLVYAANGIFRGLQKVRITLVAAVCGAVLNTMLDVLFVFGFGWGIKGAAWATVIGQVVSGLLIIFYFARLRNMYLDRSMLIPKTRNLSAIFSLGMASCINQIAIAAVQIVMNNTLRHYGALSAYGSDIPIACAGIISKVNQVFMAICIGISQGSQPIIGFNYGARQF
;
A
#
# COMPACT_ATOMS: atom_id res chain seq x y z
N GLN A 1 21.35 9.54 2.95
CA GLN A 1 20.07 10.09 2.44
C GLN A 1 18.96 9.02 2.42
N ALA A 2 19.21 7.82 1.88
CA ALA A 2 18.23 6.73 1.84
C ALA A 2 17.74 6.31 3.23
N VAL A 3 18.64 6.21 4.21
CA VAL A 3 18.28 5.87 5.60
C VAL A 3 17.34 6.91 6.21
N ALA A 4 17.62 8.20 6.02
CA ALA A 4 16.77 9.28 6.53
C ALA A 4 15.37 9.28 5.88
N TYR A 5 15.29 8.98 4.58
CA TYR A 5 14.03 8.78 3.87
C TYR A 5 13.21 7.64 4.50
N THR A 6 13.85 6.47 4.63
CA THR A 6 13.19 5.27 5.19
C THR A 6 12.71 5.52 6.63
N GLN A 7 13.51 6.16 7.48
CA GLN A 7 13.10 6.50 8.84
C GLN A 7 11.87 7.40 8.88
N THR A 8 11.81 8.41 8.01
CA THR A 8 10.65 9.31 7.94
C THR A 8 9.40 8.58 7.45
N VAL A 9 9.51 7.73 6.43
CA VAL A 9 8.37 6.95 5.89
C VAL A 9 7.87 5.93 6.91
N VAL A 10 8.75 5.32 7.70
CA VAL A 10 8.35 4.38 8.78
C VAL A 10 7.50 5.06 9.84
N LEU A 11 7.71 6.36 10.12
CA LEU A 11 6.82 7.12 11.00
C LEU A 11 5.39 7.21 10.47
N GLY A 12 5.20 7.18 9.14
CA GLY A 12 3.89 7.14 8.50
C GLY A 12 3.24 5.74 8.44
N ALA A 13 4.00 4.68 8.74
CA ALA A 13 3.52 3.30 8.62
C ALA A 13 2.24 2.99 9.43
N PRO A 14 2.04 3.47 10.68
CA PRO A 14 0.79 3.26 11.39
C PRO A 14 -0.42 3.85 10.66
N GLY A 15 -0.28 5.04 10.07
CA GLY A 15 -1.32 5.65 9.25
C GLY A 15 -1.63 4.83 8.00
N MET A 16 -0.61 4.32 7.34
CA MET A 16 -0.73 3.46 6.16
C MET A 16 -1.46 2.15 6.48
N LEU A 17 -1.13 1.50 7.60
CA LEU A 17 -1.80 0.29 8.06
C LEU A 17 -3.28 0.53 8.35
N LEU A 18 -3.63 1.67 8.98
CA LEU A 18 -5.00 2.11 9.21
C LEU A 18 -5.77 2.28 7.90
N VAL A 19 -5.17 2.92 6.90
CA VAL A 19 -5.77 3.08 5.57
C VAL A 19 -6.02 1.74 4.91
N TYR A 20 -5.07 0.80 4.96
CA TYR A 20 -5.24 -0.54 4.39
C TYR A 20 -6.33 -1.34 5.10
N ALA A 21 -6.36 -1.34 6.43
CA ALA A 21 -7.39 -2.03 7.21
C ALA A 21 -8.79 -1.47 6.93
N ALA A 22 -8.92 -0.15 6.90
CA ALA A 22 -10.17 0.53 6.58
C ALA A 22 -10.63 0.26 5.14
N ASN A 23 -9.71 0.19 4.17
CA ASN A 23 -10.03 -0.21 2.80
C ASN A 23 -10.72 -1.58 2.75
N GLY A 24 -10.23 -2.56 3.51
CA GLY A 24 -10.85 -3.88 3.61
C GLY A 24 -12.29 -3.79 4.16
N ILE A 25 -12.48 -3.03 5.24
CA ILE A 25 -13.80 -2.85 5.87
C ILE A 25 -14.78 -2.16 4.91
N PHE A 26 -14.38 -1.05 4.28
CA PHE A 26 -15.27 -0.32 3.35
C PHE A 26 -15.60 -1.11 2.08
N ARG A 27 -14.70 -1.98 1.61
CA ARG A 27 -14.99 -2.91 0.51
C ARG A 27 -16.05 -3.93 0.93
N GLY A 28 -15.92 -4.50 2.13
CA GLY A 28 -16.93 -5.41 2.69
C GLY A 28 -18.30 -4.75 2.86
N LEU A 29 -18.32 -3.44 3.17
CA LEU A 29 -19.54 -2.64 3.28
C LEU A 29 -20.07 -2.12 1.93
N GLN A 30 -19.47 -2.51 0.80
CA GLN A 30 -19.80 -2.04 -0.55
C GLN A 30 -19.66 -0.51 -0.74
N LYS A 31 -18.98 0.19 0.16
CA LYS A 31 -18.75 1.63 0.10
C LYS A 31 -17.38 1.99 -0.50
N VAL A 32 -17.03 1.35 -1.61
CA VAL A 32 -15.73 1.49 -2.29
C VAL A 32 -15.45 2.92 -2.72
N ARG A 33 -16.48 3.73 -3.00
CA ARG A 33 -16.32 5.13 -3.40
C ARG A 33 -15.59 5.97 -2.35
N ILE A 34 -15.80 5.70 -1.07
CA ILE A 34 -15.18 6.44 0.03
C ILE A 34 -13.67 6.22 0.03
N THR A 35 -13.25 4.97 -0.10
CA THR A 35 -11.83 4.62 -0.13
C THR A 35 -11.14 5.12 -1.39
N LEU A 36 -11.85 5.11 -2.53
CA LEU A 36 -11.34 5.68 -3.76
C LEU A 36 -11.09 7.19 -3.62
N VAL A 37 -12.07 7.94 -3.11
CA VAL A 37 -11.93 9.40 -2.88
C VAL A 37 -10.77 9.69 -1.93
N ALA A 38 -10.68 8.97 -0.80
CA ALA A 38 -9.59 9.16 0.15
C ALA A 38 -8.21 8.86 -0.48
N ALA A 39 -8.10 7.80 -1.27
CA ALA A 39 -6.86 7.43 -1.94
C ALA A 39 -6.46 8.47 -3.01
N VAL A 40 -7.42 8.93 -3.82
CA VAL A 40 -7.18 9.96 -4.85
C VAL A 40 -6.79 11.29 -4.20
N CYS A 41 -7.50 11.73 -3.17
CA CYS A 41 -7.15 12.95 -2.43
C CYS A 41 -5.74 12.87 -1.83
N GLY A 42 -5.39 11.73 -1.23
CA GLY A 42 -4.05 11.53 -0.68
C GLY A 42 -2.96 11.52 -1.75
N ALA A 43 -3.21 10.89 -2.91
CA ALA A 43 -2.26 10.85 -4.02
C ALA A 43 -2.06 12.24 -4.65
N VAL A 44 -3.14 12.98 -4.90
CA VAL A 44 -3.07 14.34 -5.43
C VAL A 44 -2.34 15.26 -4.46
N LEU A 45 -2.67 15.20 -3.18
CA LEU A 45 -2.00 15.99 -2.15
C LEU A 45 -0.52 15.64 -2.06
N ASN A 46 -0.17 14.35 -2.06
CA ASN A 46 1.21 13.90 -2.08
C ASN A 46 1.97 14.48 -3.27
N THR A 47 1.43 14.37 -4.49
CA THR A 47 2.07 14.90 -5.70
C THR A 47 2.25 16.43 -5.63
N MET A 48 1.27 17.17 -5.13
CA MET A 48 1.38 18.64 -4.95
C MET A 48 2.45 19.01 -3.92
N LEU A 49 2.48 18.30 -2.80
CA LEU A 49 3.46 18.52 -1.75
C LEU A 49 4.87 18.09 -2.17
N ASP A 50 5.01 17.06 -2.99
CA ASP A 50 6.30 16.66 -3.56
C ASP A 50 6.91 17.79 -4.36
N VAL A 51 6.15 18.38 -5.28
CA VAL A 51 6.61 19.54 -6.07
C VAL A 51 7.00 20.70 -5.17
N LEU A 52 6.14 21.01 -4.19
CA LEU A 52 6.36 22.14 -3.29
C LEU A 52 7.60 21.95 -2.39
N PHE A 53 7.76 20.78 -1.78
CA PHE A 53 8.83 20.52 -0.82
C PHE A 53 10.17 20.24 -1.51
N VAL A 54 10.16 19.57 -2.67
CA VAL A 54 11.39 19.26 -3.40
C VAL A 54 11.91 20.48 -4.15
N PHE A 55 11.04 21.18 -4.91
CA PHE A 55 11.45 22.30 -5.74
C PHE A 55 11.23 23.67 -5.07
N GLY A 56 10.13 23.86 -4.33
CA GLY A 56 9.85 25.15 -3.68
C GLY A 56 10.72 25.40 -2.45
N PHE A 57 10.82 24.45 -1.55
CA PHE A 57 11.63 24.57 -0.32
C PHE A 57 13.03 23.98 -0.43
N GLY A 58 13.35 23.27 -1.52
CA GLY A 58 14.66 22.68 -1.72
C GLY A 58 15.04 21.56 -0.74
N TRP A 59 14.03 20.93 -0.08
CA TRP A 59 14.28 19.87 0.92
C TRP A 59 14.72 18.54 0.30
N GLY A 60 14.70 18.42 -1.02
CA GLY A 60 15.12 17.23 -1.74
C GLY A 60 14.38 15.97 -1.27
N ILE A 61 15.14 14.88 -1.06
CA ILE A 61 14.58 13.55 -0.69
C ILE A 61 13.82 13.58 0.65
N LYS A 62 14.21 14.42 1.59
CA LYS A 62 13.48 14.57 2.86
C LYS A 62 12.10 15.19 2.64
N GLY A 63 11.99 16.15 1.73
CA GLY A 63 10.73 16.77 1.35
C GLY A 63 9.75 15.75 0.77
N ALA A 64 10.21 14.88 -0.13
CA ALA A 64 9.41 13.80 -0.69
C ALA A 64 8.91 12.82 0.39
N ALA A 65 9.77 12.48 1.38
CA ALA A 65 9.34 11.64 2.50
C ALA A 65 8.21 12.27 3.31
N TRP A 66 8.33 13.55 3.65
CA TRP A 66 7.28 14.27 4.38
C TRP A 66 5.99 14.43 3.58
N ALA A 67 6.08 14.71 2.29
CA ALA A 67 4.90 14.77 1.42
C ALA A 67 4.14 13.44 1.42
N THR A 68 4.86 12.31 1.36
CA THR A 68 4.28 10.97 1.45
C THR A 68 3.57 10.73 2.78
N VAL A 69 4.22 11.08 3.91
CA VAL A 69 3.62 10.92 5.25
C VAL A 69 2.37 11.76 5.39
N ILE A 70 2.40 13.04 4.97
CA ILE A 70 1.24 13.93 5.04
C ILE A 70 0.09 13.40 4.18
N GLY A 71 0.35 12.96 2.94
CA GLY A 71 -0.65 12.36 2.07
C GLY A 71 -1.33 11.13 2.71
N GLN A 72 -0.55 10.27 3.37
CA GLN A 72 -1.06 9.11 4.10
C GLN A 72 -1.89 9.49 5.32
N VAL A 73 -1.43 10.46 6.11
CA VAL A 73 -2.15 10.96 7.29
C VAL A 73 -3.49 11.58 6.88
N VAL A 74 -3.51 12.40 5.85
CA VAL A 74 -4.75 13.01 5.35
C VAL A 74 -5.73 11.95 4.84
N SER A 75 -5.25 10.97 4.07
CA SER A 75 -6.08 9.83 3.64
C SER A 75 -6.65 9.07 4.84
N GLY A 76 -5.83 8.83 5.87
CA GLY A 76 -6.25 8.18 7.10
C GLY A 76 -7.31 8.96 7.86
N LEU A 77 -7.12 10.27 8.00
CA LEU A 77 -8.10 11.16 8.65
C LEU A 77 -9.43 11.22 7.90
N LEU A 78 -9.40 11.29 6.58
CA LEU A 78 -10.62 11.23 5.76
C LEU A 78 -11.39 9.92 6.01
N ILE A 79 -10.69 8.80 6.04
CA ILE A 79 -11.28 7.50 6.31
C ILE A 79 -11.88 7.43 7.73
N ILE A 80 -11.15 7.90 8.74
CA ILE A 80 -11.64 7.94 10.12
C ILE A 80 -12.87 8.84 10.23
N PHE A 81 -12.85 10.01 9.58
CA PHE A 81 -13.99 10.93 9.55
C PHE A 81 -15.24 10.27 8.94
N TYR A 82 -15.08 9.59 7.80
CA TYR A 82 -16.19 8.86 7.20
C TYR A 82 -16.64 7.69 8.06
N PHE A 83 -15.71 6.99 8.72
CA PHE A 83 -16.03 5.90 9.64
C PHE A 83 -16.85 6.37 10.82
N ALA A 84 -16.47 7.51 11.43
CA ALA A 84 -17.20 8.13 12.53
C ALA A 84 -18.61 8.61 12.12
N ARG A 85 -18.80 8.96 10.83
CA ARG A 85 -20.10 9.40 10.29
C ARG A 85 -21.02 8.24 9.86
N LEU A 86 -20.53 6.99 9.86
CA LEU A 86 -21.34 5.82 9.61
C LEU A 86 -22.27 5.55 10.79
N ARG A 87 -23.47 6.09 10.72
CA ARG A 87 -24.53 6.05 11.75
C ARG A 87 -25.00 4.64 12.12
N ASN A 88 -24.59 3.61 11.37
CA ASN A 88 -25.02 2.22 11.53
C ASN A 88 -23.98 1.32 12.22
N MET A 89 -22.85 1.85 12.64
CA MET A 89 -21.84 1.07 13.36
C MET A 89 -21.78 1.56 14.82
N TYR A 90 -22.44 0.84 15.69
CA TYR A 90 -22.26 1.01 17.13
C TYR A 90 -20.89 0.40 17.50
N LEU A 91 -19.90 1.26 17.70
CA LEU A 91 -18.62 0.85 18.29
C LEU A 91 -18.84 0.63 19.78
N ASP A 92 -19.13 -0.61 20.16
CA ASP A 92 -19.13 -0.99 21.56
C ASP A 92 -17.69 -1.22 22.03
N ARG A 93 -17.40 -0.81 23.27
CA ARG A 93 -16.08 -1.01 23.89
C ARG A 93 -15.65 -2.48 23.91
N SER A 94 -16.59 -3.39 23.93
CA SER A 94 -16.33 -4.84 23.85
C SER A 94 -15.70 -5.28 22.51
N MET A 95 -15.89 -4.50 21.44
CA MET A 95 -15.30 -4.76 20.12
C MET A 95 -13.82 -4.38 20.05
N LEU A 96 -13.35 -3.49 20.92
CA LEU A 96 -11.94 -3.09 21.01
C LEU A 96 -11.07 -4.14 21.70
N ILE A 97 -11.69 -5.10 22.38
CA ILE A 97 -10.94 -6.19 23.03
C ILE A 97 -10.72 -7.30 22.01
N PRO A 98 -9.47 -7.57 21.61
CA PRO A 98 -9.17 -8.61 20.63
C PRO A 98 -9.51 -9.99 21.23
N LYS A 99 -10.51 -10.66 20.63
CA LYS A 99 -10.83 -12.06 20.96
C LYS A 99 -9.83 -12.97 20.28
N THR A 100 -9.25 -13.92 21.01
CA THR A 100 -8.22 -14.87 20.51
C THR A 100 -8.67 -15.60 19.24
N ARG A 101 -9.94 -15.98 19.17
CA ARG A 101 -10.54 -16.62 17.98
C ARG A 101 -10.46 -15.74 16.73
N ASN A 102 -10.73 -14.44 16.86
CA ASN A 102 -10.67 -13.50 15.75
C ASN A 102 -9.23 -13.23 15.33
N LEU A 103 -8.31 -13.14 16.29
CA LEU A 103 -6.89 -13.03 16.03
C LEU A 103 -6.36 -14.23 15.24
N SER A 104 -6.69 -15.45 15.66
CA SER A 104 -6.29 -16.67 14.95
C SER A 104 -6.79 -16.69 13.50
N ALA A 105 -8.04 -16.29 13.26
CA ALA A 105 -8.59 -16.19 11.91
C ALA A 105 -7.87 -15.13 11.06
N ILE A 106 -7.57 -13.96 11.63
CA ILE A 106 -6.84 -12.89 10.95
C ILE A 106 -5.42 -13.36 10.60
N PHE A 107 -4.73 -14.01 11.55
CA PHE A 107 -3.39 -14.56 11.31
C PHE A 107 -3.40 -15.63 10.21
N SER A 108 -4.34 -16.57 10.26
CA SER A 108 -4.46 -17.62 9.26
C SER A 108 -4.68 -17.07 7.85
N LEU A 109 -5.58 -16.09 7.69
CA LEU A 109 -5.86 -15.45 6.41
C LEU A 109 -4.71 -14.55 5.93
N GLY A 110 -4.06 -13.84 6.86
CA GLY A 110 -2.95 -12.94 6.55
C GLY A 110 -1.63 -13.66 6.26
N MET A 111 -1.43 -14.87 6.79
CA MET A 111 -0.18 -15.62 6.68
C MET A 111 0.17 -15.93 5.22
N ALA A 112 -0.80 -16.32 4.40
CA ALA A 112 -0.58 -16.59 2.98
C ALA A 112 -0.04 -15.36 2.23
N SER A 113 -0.65 -14.19 2.47
CA SER A 113 -0.19 -12.93 1.89
C SER A 113 1.18 -12.50 2.43
N CYS A 114 1.44 -12.73 3.71
CA CYS A 114 2.72 -12.42 4.34
C CYS A 114 3.86 -13.25 3.73
N ILE A 115 3.67 -14.58 3.60
CA ILE A 115 4.64 -15.48 2.99
C ILE A 115 4.91 -15.06 1.53
N ASN A 116 3.85 -14.74 0.78
CA ASN A 116 4.01 -14.27 -0.59
C ASN A 116 4.84 -12.99 -0.69
N GLN A 117 4.62 -12.01 0.20
CA GLN A 117 5.40 -10.77 0.23
C GLN A 117 6.86 -11.01 0.62
N ILE A 118 7.12 -11.91 1.58
CA ILE A 118 8.48 -12.31 1.95
C ILE A 118 9.19 -12.98 0.77
N ALA A 119 8.50 -13.86 0.05
CA ALA A 119 9.06 -14.52 -1.12
C ALA A 119 9.42 -13.51 -2.23
N ILE A 120 8.53 -12.55 -2.53
CA ILE A 120 8.79 -11.48 -3.50
C ILE A 120 10.00 -10.66 -3.07
N ALA A 121 10.09 -10.27 -1.79
CA ALA A 121 11.23 -9.50 -1.28
C ALA A 121 12.55 -10.31 -1.37
N ALA A 122 12.53 -11.59 -1.04
CA ALA A 122 13.70 -12.46 -1.15
C ALA A 122 14.17 -12.58 -2.61
N VAL A 123 13.25 -12.82 -3.55
CA VAL A 123 13.56 -12.86 -4.98
C VAL A 123 14.19 -11.53 -5.44
N GLN A 124 13.63 -10.39 -5.01
CA GLN A 124 14.15 -9.08 -5.38
C GLN A 124 15.58 -8.86 -4.86
N ILE A 125 15.87 -9.27 -3.62
CA ILE A 125 17.22 -9.18 -3.03
C ILE A 125 18.20 -10.06 -3.78
N VAL A 126 17.84 -11.33 -4.03
CA VAL A 126 18.70 -12.28 -4.77
C VAL A 126 18.95 -11.76 -6.19
N MET A 127 17.91 -11.31 -6.89
CA MET A 127 18.01 -10.79 -8.25
C MET A 127 18.97 -9.59 -8.30
N ASN A 128 18.79 -8.61 -7.39
CA ASN A 128 19.66 -7.43 -7.36
C ASN A 128 21.12 -7.78 -7.06
N ASN A 129 21.37 -8.70 -6.11
CA ASN A 129 22.72 -9.15 -5.80
C ASN A 129 23.36 -9.91 -6.97
N THR A 130 22.61 -10.79 -7.62
CA THR A 130 23.06 -11.55 -8.80
C THR A 130 23.38 -10.63 -9.96
N LEU A 131 22.49 -9.67 -10.27
CA LEU A 131 22.73 -8.68 -11.32
C LEU A 131 23.94 -7.80 -11.04
N ARG A 132 24.15 -7.44 -9.77
CA ARG A 132 25.34 -6.68 -9.36
C ARG A 132 26.62 -7.48 -9.56
N HIS A 133 26.63 -8.74 -9.12
CA HIS A 133 27.81 -9.61 -9.19
C HIS A 133 28.18 -9.94 -10.63
N TYR A 134 27.26 -10.49 -11.40
CA TYR A 134 27.52 -10.87 -12.80
C TYR A 134 27.61 -9.67 -13.74
N GLY A 135 26.91 -8.59 -13.44
CA GLY A 135 27.04 -7.34 -14.17
C GLY A 135 28.44 -6.75 -14.09
N ALA A 136 29.07 -6.80 -12.90
CA ALA A 136 30.45 -6.35 -12.71
C ALA A 136 31.46 -7.18 -13.52
N LEU A 137 31.17 -8.43 -13.84
CA LEU A 137 31.99 -9.33 -14.67
C LEU A 137 31.74 -9.15 -16.17
N SER A 138 30.70 -8.40 -16.55
CA SER A 138 30.35 -8.15 -17.95
C SER A 138 30.95 -6.84 -18.45
N ALA A 139 31.00 -6.68 -19.78
CA ALA A 139 31.45 -5.46 -20.43
C ALA A 139 30.55 -4.22 -20.12
N TYR A 140 29.36 -4.44 -19.57
CA TYR A 140 28.37 -3.40 -19.29
C TYR A 140 28.45 -2.83 -17.87
N GLY A 141 29.26 -3.43 -16.98
CA GLY A 141 29.32 -3.04 -15.57
C GLY A 141 28.10 -3.44 -14.76
N SER A 142 28.08 -3.11 -13.46
CA SER A 142 27.00 -3.48 -12.54
C SER A 142 25.74 -2.63 -12.68
N ASP A 143 25.86 -1.40 -13.14
CA ASP A 143 24.77 -0.41 -13.07
C ASP A 143 23.73 -0.59 -14.19
N ILE A 144 24.18 -0.94 -15.40
CA ILE A 144 23.30 -1.11 -16.56
C ILE A 144 22.31 -2.27 -16.37
N PRO A 145 22.73 -3.49 -15.98
CA PRO A 145 21.79 -4.59 -15.74
C PRO A 145 20.76 -4.30 -14.64
N ILE A 146 21.18 -3.62 -13.57
CA ILE A 146 20.28 -3.21 -12.47
C ILE A 146 19.27 -2.18 -12.97
N ALA A 147 19.70 -1.20 -13.75
CA ALA A 147 18.82 -0.19 -14.32
C ALA A 147 17.79 -0.83 -15.28
N CYS A 148 18.22 -1.74 -16.16
CA CYS A 148 17.33 -2.47 -17.06
C CYS A 148 16.29 -3.29 -16.30
N ALA A 149 16.70 -4.04 -15.28
CA ALA A 149 15.80 -4.81 -14.42
C ALA A 149 14.81 -3.89 -13.69
N GLY A 150 15.25 -2.71 -13.25
CA GLY A 150 14.42 -1.68 -12.65
C GLY A 150 13.34 -1.18 -13.60
N ILE A 151 13.66 -0.89 -14.85
CA ILE A 151 12.72 -0.45 -15.89
C ILE A 151 11.70 -1.55 -16.17
N ILE A 152 12.16 -2.79 -16.39
CA ILE A 152 11.27 -3.94 -16.63
C ILE A 152 10.30 -4.14 -15.45
N SER A 153 10.80 -4.04 -14.21
CA SER A 153 9.98 -4.15 -13.00
C SER A 153 8.91 -3.05 -12.93
N LYS A 154 9.24 -1.82 -13.32
CA LYS A 154 8.28 -0.70 -13.36
C LYS A 154 7.19 -0.91 -14.40
N VAL A 155 7.54 -1.36 -15.60
CA VAL A 155 6.57 -1.70 -16.64
C VAL A 155 5.65 -2.82 -16.16
N ASN A 156 6.22 -3.89 -15.56
CA ASN A 156 5.43 -4.98 -15.00
C ASN A 156 4.48 -4.51 -13.90
N GLN A 157 4.91 -3.60 -13.01
CA GLN A 157 4.04 -3.02 -11.97
C GLN A 157 2.82 -2.30 -12.56
N VAL A 158 2.94 -1.61 -13.68
CA VAL A 158 1.80 -0.95 -14.35
C VAL A 158 0.78 -1.98 -14.84
N PHE A 159 1.22 -3.04 -15.50
CA PHE A 159 0.34 -4.13 -15.93
C PHE A 159 -0.33 -4.82 -14.74
N MET A 160 0.45 -5.14 -13.71
CA MET A 160 -0.09 -5.77 -12.50
C MET A 160 -1.10 -4.86 -11.78
N ALA A 161 -0.90 -3.54 -11.77
CA ALA A 161 -1.85 -2.60 -11.17
C ALA A 161 -3.22 -2.66 -11.86
N ILE A 162 -3.26 -2.79 -13.20
CA ILE A 162 -4.51 -2.95 -13.95
C ILE A 162 -5.21 -4.26 -13.57
N CYS A 163 -4.48 -5.37 -13.56
CA CYS A 163 -5.01 -6.70 -13.20
C CYS A 163 -5.55 -6.71 -11.75
N ILE A 164 -4.78 -6.14 -10.82
CA ILE A 164 -5.19 -6.02 -9.41
C ILE A 164 -6.43 -5.12 -9.30
N GLY A 165 -6.50 -4.03 -10.06
CA GLY A 165 -7.65 -3.13 -10.08
C GLY A 165 -8.94 -3.84 -10.50
N ILE A 166 -8.90 -4.62 -11.57
CA ILE A 166 -10.02 -5.43 -12.05
C ILE A 166 -10.41 -6.48 -11.01
N SER A 167 -9.44 -7.22 -10.48
CA SER A 167 -9.67 -8.24 -9.47
C SER A 167 -10.31 -7.67 -8.20
N GLN A 168 -9.80 -6.56 -7.70
CA GLN A 168 -10.33 -5.90 -6.51
C GLN A 168 -11.72 -5.29 -6.74
N GLY A 169 -12.01 -4.82 -7.96
CA GLY A 169 -13.34 -4.32 -8.34
C GLY A 169 -14.38 -5.44 -8.43
N SER A 170 -13.99 -6.63 -8.87
CA SER A 170 -14.86 -7.81 -8.98
C SER A 170 -15.14 -8.46 -7.63
N GLN A 171 -14.24 -8.36 -6.67
CA GLN A 171 -14.31 -9.04 -5.38
C GLN A 171 -15.63 -8.80 -4.61
N PRO A 172 -16.16 -7.57 -4.47
CA PRO A 172 -17.43 -7.34 -3.78
C PRO A 172 -18.63 -7.98 -4.49
N ILE A 173 -18.62 -8.00 -5.83
CA ILE A 173 -19.71 -8.56 -6.65
C ILE A 173 -19.72 -10.08 -6.49
N ILE A 174 -18.55 -10.71 -6.64
CA ILE A 174 -18.39 -12.16 -6.46
C ILE A 174 -18.75 -12.57 -5.04
N GLY A 175 -18.26 -11.84 -4.04
CA GLY A 175 -18.55 -12.13 -2.63
C GLY A 175 -20.03 -12.03 -2.29
N PHE A 176 -20.74 -11.06 -2.86
CA PHE A 176 -22.20 -10.91 -2.65
C PHE A 176 -22.98 -12.07 -3.30
N ASN A 177 -22.69 -12.39 -4.57
CA ASN A 177 -23.38 -13.47 -5.28
C ASN A 177 -23.08 -14.84 -4.66
N TYR A 178 -21.85 -15.06 -4.22
CA TYR A 178 -21.48 -16.28 -3.49
C TYR A 178 -22.25 -16.42 -2.18
N GLY A 179 -22.36 -15.33 -1.40
CA GLY A 179 -23.14 -15.31 -0.17
C GLY A 179 -24.65 -15.51 -0.39
N ALA A 180 -25.18 -15.00 -1.51
CA ALA A 180 -26.57 -15.17 -1.92
C ALA A 180 -26.87 -16.54 -2.60
N ARG A 181 -25.84 -17.39 -2.74
CA ARG A 181 -25.93 -18.68 -3.48
C ARG A 181 -26.47 -18.55 -4.91
N GLN A 182 -26.19 -17.41 -5.55
CA GLN A 182 -26.50 -17.14 -6.95
C GLN A 182 -25.19 -17.37 -7.75
N PHE A 183 -25.04 -18.55 -8.29
CA PHE A 183 -23.89 -18.95 -9.09
C PHE A 183 -24.18 -18.80 -10.58
#